data_0cfb847859e71f4d60f914e4053bad30
#
_entry.id   0cfb847859e71f4d60f914e4053bad30
#
_cell.length_a   1.000
_cell.length_b   1.000
_cell.length_c   1.000
_cell.angle_alpha   90.00
_cell.angle_beta   90.00
_cell.angle_gamma   90.00
#
_symmetry.space_group_name_H-M   'P 1'
#
loop_
_entity.id
_entity.type
_entity.pdbx_description
1 polymer ?
#
loop_
_entity_poly.entity_id
_entity_poly.type
_entity_poly.pdbx_seq_one_letter_code
_entity_poly.pdbx_strand_id
1 'polypeptide(L)'
;KDNGMHRMIQAICGPHYIEKISDKPYDFYLIQTGLDYEIGDSKNIFNDLVTHQSYNEERNKLIVDLLSNNRDYKTIIITKLKDHCKKLKELIEKEGMESSELFGSKKNYVAKNILIGTGSKMGVGFDEANFCDNFDGRPSDLIIMTYTFASWAPFEQVRGRGMRSDHPSVIMFNDNHAITKKHFRQIKKWVKETNGTLHEIKLENIKEFNLESLKKEKTKK
;
A
#
# COMPACT_ATOMS: atom_id res chain seq x y z
N LYS A 1 -16.61 15.75 -6.24
CA LYS A 1 -17.31 17.02 -6.00
C LYS A 1 -16.24 18.06 -5.82
N ASP A 2 -16.22 19.05 -6.70
CA ASP A 2 -15.39 20.26 -6.55
C ASP A 2 -15.93 21.01 -5.32
N ASN A 3 -15.16 21.05 -4.26
CA ASN A 3 -15.57 21.70 -2.99
C ASN A 3 -15.29 23.23 -3.00
N GLY A 4 -15.08 23.82 -4.16
CA GLY A 4 -14.78 25.25 -4.32
C GLY A 4 -13.36 25.67 -3.93
N MET A 5 -12.64 24.83 -3.18
CA MET A 5 -11.26 25.12 -2.74
C MET A 5 -10.30 25.24 -3.94
N HIS A 6 -10.51 24.42 -4.97
CA HIS A 6 -9.71 24.47 -6.19
C HIS A 6 -9.82 25.83 -6.87
N ARG A 7 -11.02 26.40 -6.96
CA ARG A 7 -11.25 27.76 -7.51
C ARG A 7 -10.59 28.85 -6.66
N MET A 8 -10.61 28.68 -5.34
CA MET A 8 -9.97 29.63 -4.42
C MET A 8 -8.45 29.58 -4.56
N ILE A 9 -7.86 28.39 -4.66
CA ILE A 9 -6.43 28.21 -4.93
C ILE A 9 -6.05 28.84 -6.27
N GLN A 10 -6.83 28.58 -7.34
CA GLN A 10 -6.59 29.20 -8.65
C GLN A 10 -6.71 30.73 -8.62
N ALA A 11 -7.64 31.27 -7.85
CA ALA A 11 -7.81 32.72 -7.70
C ALA A 11 -6.62 33.39 -6.99
N ILE A 12 -6.02 32.69 -6.00
CA ILE A 12 -4.90 33.21 -5.20
C ILE A 12 -3.55 32.95 -5.89
N CYS A 13 -3.35 31.73 -6.41
CA CYS A 13 -2.05 31.26 -6.92
C CYS A 13 -1.95 31.31 -8.45
N GLY A 14 -3.04 31.66 -9.15
CA GLY A 14 -3.12 31.62 -10.60
C GLY A 14 -3.61 30.26 -11.14
N PRO A 15 -3.96 30.19 -12.44
CA PRO A 15 -4.50 28.98 -13.06
C PRO A 15 -3.46 27.91 -13.37
N HIS A 16 -2.17 28.27 -13.29
CA HIS A 16 -1.08 27.35 -13.62
C HIS A 16 -0.60 26.61 -12.36
N TYR A 17 -0.48 25.31 -12.45
CA TYR A 17 0.15 24.49 -11.42
C TYR A 17 1.13 23.53 -12.08
N ILE A 18 2.18 23.19 -11.33
CA ILE A 18 3.16 22.18 -11.75
C ILE A 18 2.85 20.92 -10.96
N GLU A 19 2.47 19.87 -11.66
CA GLU A 19 2.34 18.53 -11.10
C GLU A 19 3.55 17.70 -11.51
N LYS A 20 4.33 17.24 -10.55
CA LYS A 20 5.44 16.32 -10.77
C LYS A 20 5.03 14.93 -10.29
N ILE A 21 4.51 14.12 -11.19
CA ILE A 21 4.29 12.71 -10.96
C ILE A 21 5.62 11.98 -11.22
N SER A 22 5.98 11.06 -10.33
CA SER A 22 7.14 10.21 -10.58
C SER A 22 6.82 9.24 -11.72
N ASP A 23 7.61 9.30 -12.78
CA ASP A 23 7.59 8.39 -13.93
C ASP A 23 8.57 7.21 -13.78
N LYS A 24 9.21 7.10 -12.59
CA LYS A 24 10.10 5.97 -12.28
C LYS A 24 9.37 4.64 -12.49
N PRO A 25 9.94 3.70 -13.25
CA PRO A 25 9.32 2.39 -13.43
C PRO A 25 9.24 1.63 -12.11
N TYR A 26 8.16 0.88 -11.93
CA TYR A 26 7.94 0.07 -10.75
C TYR A 26 7.10 -1.16 -11.07
N ASP A 27 7.19 -2.18 -10.23
CA ASP A 27 6.35 -3.37 -10.32
C ASP A 27 5.14 -3.25 -9.43
N PHE A 28 3.95 -3.51 -9.97
CA PHE A 28 2.70 -3.53 -9.24
C PHE A 28 2.09 -4.94 -9.26
N TYR A 29 2.02 -5.55 -8.09
CA TYR A 29 1.50 -6.91 -7.91
C TYR A 29 0.08 -6.86 -7.35
N LEU A 30 -0.88 -7.35 -8.12
CA LEU A 30 -2.27 -7.47 -7.75
C LEU A 30 -2.57 -8.91 -7.35
N ILE A 31 -2.69 -9.16 -6.05
CA ILE A 31 -2.95 -10.48 -5.50
C ILE A 31 -4.46 -10.76 -5.55
N GLN A 32 -4.85 -11.77 -6.31
CA GLN A 32 -6.24 -12.25 -6.39
C GLN A 32 -6.49 -13.18 -5.19
N THR A 33 -7.15 -12.70 -4.14
CA THR A 33 -7.35 -13.47 -2.90
C THR A 33 -8.46 -14.52 -3.02
N GLY A 34 -9.45 -14.25 -3.87
CA GLY A 34 -10.67 -15.07 -3.94
C GLY A 34 -11.60 -14.95 -2.74
N LEU A 35 -11.24 -14.15 -1.73
CA LEU A 35 -12.04 -13.98 -0.52
C LEU A 35 -13.32 -13.19 -0.80
N ASP A 36 -14.44 -13.73 -0.33
CA ASP A 36 -15.77 -13.10 -0.41
C ASP A 36 -16.11 -12.41 0.92
N TYR A 37 -16.81 -11.29 0.82
CA TYR A 37 -17.31 -10.55 1.98
C TYR A 37 -18.78 -10.22 1.78
N GLU A 38 -19.60 -10.71 2.70
CA GLU A 38 -21.01 -10.32 2.80
C GLU A 38 -21.09 -9.05 3.65
N ILE A 39 -21.42 -7.95 3.00
CA ILE A 39 -21.63 -6.65 3.65
C ILE A 39 -23.12 -6.36 3.60
N GLY A 40 -23.75 -6.26 4.76
CA GLY A 40 -25.17 -5.90 4.86
C GLY A 40 -25.47 -4.47 4.37
N ASP A 41 -26.72 -4.09 4.41
CA ASP A 41 -27.15 -2.71 4.08
C ASP A 41 -26.51 -1.71 5.05
N SER A 42 -25.58 -0.93 4.54
CA SER A 42 -24.80 0.04 5.30
C SER A 42 -24.75 1.39 4.60
N LYS A 43 -24.74 2.45 5.41
CA LYS A 43 -24.54 3.83 4.90
C LYS A 43 -23.12 4.02 4.32
N ASN A 44 -22.16 3.18 4.69
CA ASN A 44 -20.77 3.27 4.23
C ASN A 44 -20.16 1.90 3.96
N ILE A 45 -20.68 1.23 2.95
CA ILE A 45 -20.29 -0.12 2.53
C ILE A 45 -18.75 -0.26 2.39
N PHE A 46 -18.04 0.78 1.94
CA PHE A 46 -16.59 0.71 1.79
C PHE A 46 -15.87 0.64 3.14
N ASN A 47 -16.30 1.39 4.14
CA ASN A 47 -15.67 1.31 5.47
C ASN A 47 -15.94 -0.03 6.14
N ASP A 48 -17.14 -0.58 5.97
CA ASP A 48 -17.48 -1.90 6.51
C ASP A 48 -16.68 -2.99 5.81
N LEU A 49 -16.55 -2.93 4.48
CA LEU A 49 -15.69 -3.83 3.73
C LEU A 49 -14.25 -3.79 4.27
N VAL A 50 -13.67 -2.61 4.45
CA VAL A 50 -12.31 -2.47 5.01
C VAL A 50 -12.23 -3.03 6.43
N THR A 51 -13.28 -2.88 7.23
CA THR A 51 -13.34 -3.46 8.57
C THR A 51 -13.32 -4.98 8.49
N HIS A 52 -14.18 -5.60 7.68
CA HIS A 52 -14.19 -7.06 7.47
C HIS A 52 -12.84 -7.57 6.95
N GLN A 53 -12.25 -6.90 5.95
CA GLN A 53 -10.91 -7.21 5.43
C GLN A 53 -9.83 -7.16 6.52
N SER A 54 -9.91 -6.18 7.44
CA SER A 54 -8.92 -5.98 8.51
C SER A 54 -8.96 -7.06 9.58
N TYR A 55 -10.12 -7.66 9.82
CA TYR A 55 -10.30 -8.73 10.80
C TYR A 55 -10.26 -10.15 10.19
N ASN A 56 -10.23 -10.28 8.87
CA ASN A 56 -10.16 -11.57 8.20
C ASN A 56 -8.79 -12.24 8.45
N GLU A 57 -8.79 -13.38 9.14
CA GLU A 57 -7.57 -14.06 9.56
C GLU A 57 -6.78 -14.64 8.38
N GLU A 58 -7.49 -15.22 7.39
CA GLU A 58 -6.87 -15.77 6.19
C GLU A 58 -6.14 -14.70 5.40
N ARG A 59 -6.78 -13.53 5.24
CA ARG A 59 -6.19 -12.38 4.55
C ARG A 59 -4.98 -11.82 5.30
N ASN A 60 -5.06 -11.72 6.62
CA ASN A 60 -3.95 -11.26 7.44
C ASN A 60 -2.77 -12.24 7.41
N LYS A 61 -3.07 -13.55 7.46
CA LYS A 61 -2.05 -14.60 7.29
C LYS A 61 -1.35 -14.48 5.94
N LEU A 62 -2.11 -14.25 4.85
CA LEU A 62 -1.57 -14.03 3.52
C LEU A 62 -0.57 -12.86 3.47
N ILE A 63 -0.89 -11.74 4.13
CA ILE A 63 0.01 -10.59 4.22
C ILE A 63 1.32 -10.98 4.94
N VAL A 64 1.22 -11.74 6.02
CA VAL A 64 2.38 -12.19 6.80
C VAL A 64 3.22 -13.21 6.02
N ASP A 65 2.60 -14.15 5.32
CA ASP A 65 3.28 -15.12 4.45
C ASP A 65 4.07 -14.41 3.34
N LEU A 66 3.49 -13.37 2.72
CA LEU A 66 4.19 -12.53 1.74
C LEU A 66 5.43 -11.84 2.32
N LEU A 67 5.33 -11.31 3.54
CA LEU A 67 6.47 -10.70 4.23
C LEU A 67 7.55 -11.73 4.54
N SER A 68 7.17 -12.92 5.01
CA SER A 68 8.09 -14.00 5.33
C SER A 68 8.91 -14.46 4.12
N ASN A 69 8.29 -14.46 2.94
CA ASN A 69 8.95 -14.82 1.69
C ASN A 69 9.82 -13.69 1.10
N ASN A 70 9.71 -12.46 1.64
CA ASN A 70 10.38 -11.27 1.12
C ASN A 70 11.10 -10.46 2.22
N ARG A 71 11.76 -11.14 3.16
CA ARG A 71 12.38 -10.54 4.37
C ARG A 71 13.48 -9.52 4.08
N ASP A 72 14.12 -9.62 2.91
CA ASP A 72 15.21 -8.72 2.51
C ASP A 72 14.73 -7.34 2.05
N TYR A 73 13.41 -7.21 1.83
CA TYR A 73 12.81 -5.94 1.44
C TYR A 73 12.49 -5.08 2.65
N LYS A 74 12.90 -3.82 2.60
CA LYS A 74 12.42 -2.80 3.54
C LYS A 74 10.99 -2.41 3.15
N THR A 75 10.03 -2.80 3.98
CA THR A 75 8.61 -2.80 3.65
C THR A 75 7.82 -1.76 4.44
N ILE A 76 6.98 -0.99 3.75
CA ILE A 76 5.93 -0.18 4.36
C ILE A 76 4.58 -0.86 4.15
N ILE A 77 3.84 -1.11 5.23
CA ILE A 77 2.47 -1.62 5.20
C ILE A 77 1.50 -0.48 5.51
N ILE A 78 0.62 -0.19 4.57
CA ILE A 78 -0.39 0.85 4.71
C ILE A 78 -1.74 0.25 5.02
N THR A 79 -2.29 0.59 6.19
CA THR A 79 -3.64 0.19 6.60
C THR A 79 -4.58 1.39 6.63
N LYS A 80 -5.87 1.16 6.69
CA LYS A 80 -6.87 2.21 6.92
C LYS A 80 -7.19 2.36 8.41
N LEU A 81 -7.19 1.27 9.17
CA LEU A 81 -7.60 1.19 10.56
C LEU A 81 -6.41 1.01 11.49
N LYS A 82 -6.41 1.70 12.63
CA LYS A 82 -5.37 1.55 13.67
C LYS A 82 -5.32 0.15 14.26
N ASP A 83 -6.49 -0.48 14.44
CA ASP A 83 -6.57 -1.83 15.01
C ASP A 83 -6.02 -2.87 14.03
N HIS A 84 -6.13 -2.65 12.72
CA HIS A 84 -5.46 -3.47 11.72
C HIS A 84 -3.93 -3.36 11.83
N CYS A 85 -3.38 -2.16 12.10
CA CYS A 85 -1.95 -2.00 12.36
C CYS A 85 -1.49 -2.88 13.54
N LYS A 86 -2.22 -2.84 14.67
CA LYS A 86 -1.91 -3.63 15.87
C LYS A 86 -1.97 -5.13 15.56
N LYS A 87 -3.05 -5.58 14.91
CA LYS A 87 -3.25 -6.99 14.55
C LYS A 87 -2.13 -7.51 13.66
N LEU A 88 -1.76 -6.77 12.63
CA LEU A 88 -0.65 -7.16 11.74
C LEU A 88 0.68 -7.19 12.47
N LYS A 89 0.94 -6.21 13.36
CA LYS A 89 2.15 -6.20 14.18
C LYS A 89 2.27 -7.47 15.02
N GLU A 90 1.22 -7.84 15.75
CA GLU A 90 1.17 -9.06 16.56
C GLU A 90 1.46 -10.31 15.74
N LEU A 91 0.88 -10.43 14.54
CA LEU A 91 1.09 -11.57 13.66
C LEU A 91 2.52 -11.61 13.10
N ILE A 92 3.06 -10.47 12.69
CA ILE A 92 4.43 -10.32 12.16
C ILE A 92 5.46 -10.70 13.24
N GLU A 93 5.26 -10.23 14.47
CA GLU A 93 6.16 -10.53 15.60
C GLU A 93 6.08 -12.02 16.01
N LYS A 94 4.90 -12.66 15.91
CA LYS A 94 4.77 -14.12 16.11
C LYS A 94 5.57 -14.96 15.11
N GLU A 95 5.73 -14.46 13.87
CA GLU A 95 6.56 -15.11 12.84
C GLU A 95 8.06 -14.73 12.96
N GLY A 96 8.47 -14.11 14.07
CA GLY A 96 9.86 -13.76 14.36
C GLY A 96 10.40 -12.62 13.47
N MET A 97 9.52 -11.80 12.91
CA MET A 97 9.92 -10.60 12.16
C MET A 97 9.78 -9.35 13.04
N GLU A 98 10.73 -8.42 12.90
CA GLU A 98 10.67 -7.16 13.61
C GLU A 98 9.90 -6.10 12.81
N SER A 99 9.03 -5.36 13.51
CA SER A 99 8.26 -4.27 12.91
C SER A 99 8.24 -3.02 13.78
N SER A 100 8.13 -1.87 13.12
CA SER A 100 7.83 -0.57 13.73
C SER A 100 6.43 -0.13 13.35
N GLU A 101 5.87 0.79 14.12
CA GLU A 101 4.52 1.29 13.89
C GLU A 101 4.46 2.82 13.91
N LEU A 102 3.68 3.39 12.99
CA LEU A 102 3.44 4.83 12.89
C LEU A 102 1.94 5.12 12.66
N PHE A 103 1.19 5.25 13.75
CA PHE A 103 -0.23 5.61 13.72
C PHE A 103 -0.67 6.34 15.00
N GLY A 104 -1.85 6.94 14.97
CA GLY A 104 -2.42 7.67 16.10
C GLY A 104 -1.60 8.90 16.47
N SER A 105 -1.23 9.02 17.74
CA SER A 105 -0.45 10.15 18.28
C SER A 105 1.06 9.99 18.09
N LYS A 106 1.55 8.85 17.62
CA LYS A 106 2.99 8.64 17.40
C LYS A 106 3.53 9.66 16.40
N LYS A 107 4.62 10.32 16.75
CA LYS A 107 5.29 11.29 15.89
C LYS A 107 6.41 10.64 15.09
N ASN A 108 7.20 9.78 15.72
CA ASN A 108 8.37 9.14 15.15
C ASN A 108 8.32 7.62 15.34
N TYR A 109 9.24 6.92 14.70
CA TYR A 109 9.46 5.48 14.85
C TYR A 109 10.97 5.15 14.77
N VAL A 110 11.36 4.00 15.27
CA VAL A 110 12.72 3.47 15.13
C VAL A 110 12.77 2.55 13.91
N ALA A 111 13.80 2.67 13.06
CA ALA A 111 13.93 1.89 11.84
C ALA A 111 13.97 0.39 12.14
N LYS A 112 13.14 -0.35 11.41
CA LYS A 112 13.11 -1.79 11.27
C LYS A 112 12.78 -2.14 9.82
N ASN A 113 12.96 -3.39 9.43
CA ASN A 113 12.68 -3.80 8.05
C ASN A 113 11.19 -3.62 7.67
N ILE A 114 10.28 -3.66 8.64
CA ILE A 114 8.85 -3.49 8.40
C ILE A 114 8.33 -2.29 9.18
N LEU A 115 7.72 -1.33 8.48
CA LEU A 115 6.99 -0.22 9.06
C LEU A 115 5.50 -0.37 8.77
N ILE A 116 4.67 -0.36 9.82
CA ILE A 116 3.21 -0.46 9.71
C ILE A 116 2.58 0.88 10.07
N GLY A 117 1.74 1.42 9.23
CA GLY A 117 1.06 2.68 9.53
C GLY A 117 -0.27 2.88 8.83
N THR A 118 -1.00 3.89 9.26
CA THR A 118 -2.28 4.24 8.61
C THR A 118 -2.05 5.17 7.43
N GLY A 119 -2.87 5.04 6.39
CA GLY A 119 -2.83 5.93 5.23
C GLY A 119 -3.00 7.40 5.58
N SER A 120 -3.75 7.72 6.63
CA SER A 120 -3.90 9.10 7.12
C SER A 120 -2.61 9.66 7.74
N LYS A 121 -1.77 8.81 8.33
CA LYS A 121 -0.51 9.22 8.96
C LYS A 121 0.65 9.21 7.97
N MET A 122 0.66 8.25 7.07
CA MET A 122 1.74 8.03 6.11
C MET A 122 1.43 8.58 4.70
N GLY A 123 0.32 9.27 4.55
CA GLY A 123 -0.08 9.96 3.32
C GLY A 123 0.67 11.28 3.13
N VAL A 124 -0.01 12.40 3.38
CA VAL A 124 0.56 13.73 3.18
C VAL A 124 1.66 14.03 4.19
N GLY A 125 2.79 14.54 3.72
CA GLY A 125 3.89 15.01 4.56
C GLY A 125 4.77 13.95 5.22
N PHE A 126 4.47 12.65 5.04
CA PHE A 126 5.34 11.60 5.57
C PHE A 126 6.65 11.52 4.79
N ASP A 127 7.75 11.46 5.52
CA ASP A 127 9.10 11.26 5.01
C ASP A 127 9.89 10.36 5.97
N GLU A 128 10.43 9.23 5.48
CA GLU A 128 11.18 8.30 6.32
C GLU A 128 12.36 8.99 7.02
N ALA A 129 13.08 9.87 6.34
CA ALA A 129 14.21 10.58 6.93
C ALA A 129 13.82 11.52 8.08
N ASN A 130 12.60 12.10 8.02
CA ASN A 130 12.13 13.05 9.03
C ASN A 130 11.38 12.38 10.20
N PHE A 131 10.84 11.19 10.00
CA PHE A 131 10.01 10.49 10.98
C PHE A 131 10.72 9.28 11.65
N CYS A 132 11.85 8.86 11.09
CA CYS A 132 12.64 7.77 11.64
C CYS A 132 13.80 8.30 12.48
N ASP A 133 13.84 7.93 13.78
CA ASP A 133 14.86 8.43 14.72
C ASP A 133 16.29 7.95 14.38
N ASN A 134 16.42 6.81 13.69
CA ASN A 134 17.71 6.20 13.31
C ASN A 134 17.70 5.80 11.83
N PHE A 135 17.28 6.71 10.94
CA PHE A 135 17.24 6.45 9.51
C PHE A 135 18.65 6.18 8.94
N ASP A 136 18.79 5.02 8.31
CA ASP A 136 20.04 4.50 7.75
C ASP A 136 20.33 4.95 6.32
N GLY A 137 19.49 5.82 5.75
CA GLY A 137 19.60 6.29 4.37
C GLY A 137 18.98 5.33 3.33
N ARG A 138 18.57 4.12 3.71
CA ARG A 138 17.90 3.17 2.82
C ARG A 138 16.39 3.43 2.80
N PRO A 139 15.82 3.86 1.66
CA PRO A 139 14.37 4.02 1.53
C PRO A 139 13.67 2.64 1.46
N SER A 140 12.38 2.64 1.77
CA SER A 140 11.55 1.43 1.61
C SER A 140 11.37 1.09 0.14
N ASP A 141 11.55 -0.18 -0.21
CA ASP A 141 11.50 -0.71 -1.56
C ASP A 141 10.26 -1.56 -1.86
N LEU A 142 9.49 -1.90 -0.83
CA LEU A 142 8.21 -2.60 -0.94
C LEU A 142 7.10 -1.84 -0.22
N ILE A 143 6.01 -1.57 -0.92
CA ILE A 143 4.79 -0.99 -0.35
C ILE A 143 3.67 -2.01 -0.40
N ILE A 144 3.10 -2.37 0.73
CA ILE A 144 1.91 -3.22 0.83
C ILE A 144 0.70 -2.36 1.20
N MET A 145 -0.25 -2.26 0.29
CA MET A 145 -1.52 -1.54 0.48
C MET A 145 -2.62 -2.52 0.87
N THR A 146 -3.09 -2.47 2.11
CA THR A 146 -4.08 -3.43 2.62
C THR A 146 -5.53 -3.07 2.29
N TYR A 147 -5.78 -1.95 1.66
CA TYR A 147 -7.10 -1.51 1.20
C TYR A 147 -7.00 -0.82 -0.15
N THR A 148 -8.11 -0.67 -0.85
CA THR A 148 -8.18 -0.06 -2.19
C THR A 148 -8.48 1.43 -2.14
N PHE A 149 -8.20 2.15 -3.21
CA PHE A 149 -8.40 3.59 -3.34
C PHE A 149 -9.46 3.91 -4.41
N ALA A 150 -10.41 4.79 -4.05
CA ALA A 150 -11.44 5.27 -4.95
C ALA A 150 -10.99 6.45 -5.83
N SER A 151 -9.88 7.12 -5.46
CA SER A 151 -9.38 8.33 -6.12
C SER A 151 -7.86 8.32 -6.25
N TRP A 152 -7.38 9.07 -7.24
CA TRP A 152 -5.97 9.16 -7.61
C TRP A 152 -5.05 9.70 -6.50
N ALA A 153 -5.39 10.84 -5.91
CA ALA A 153 -4.48 11.54 -5.02
C ALA A 153 -4.02 10.70 -3.79
N PRO A 154 -4.92 10.01 -3.03
CA PRO A 154 -4.47 9.12 -1.96
C PRO A 154 -3.66 7.92 -2.45
N PHE A 155 -3.99 7.35 -3.61
CA PHE A 155 -3.21 6.27 -4.22
C PHE A 155 -1.80 6.73 -4.54
N GLU A 156 -1.66 7.87 -5.22
CA GLU A 156 -0.36 8.44 -5.61
C GLU A 156 0.51 8.80 -4.40
N GLN A 157 -0.09 9.38 -3.37
CA GLN A 157 0.63 9.70 -2.13
C GLN A 157 1.25 8.46 -1.49
N VAL A 158 0.52 7.34 -1.45
CA VAL A 158 1.02 6.09 -0.88
C VAL A 158 2.02 5.42 -1.81
N ARG A 159 1.72 5.31 -3.12
CA ARG A 159 2.64 4.78 -4.13
C ARG A 159 3.98 5.52 -4.11
N GLY A 160 3.93 6.85 -4.06
CA GLY A 160 5.09 7.71 -4.07
C GLY A 160 6.10 7.44 -2.95
N ARG A 161 5.69 6.76 -1.86
CA ARG A 161 6.62 6.37 -0.77
C ARG A 161 7.66 5.35 -1.23
N GLY A 162 7.25 4.39 -2.07
CA GLY A 162 8.17 3.42 -2.65
C GLY A 162 9.05 3.99 -3.76
N MET A 163 8.62 5.06 -4.43
CA MET A 163 9.35 5.61 -5.59
C MET A 163 10.72 6.23 -5.25
N ARG A 164 11.10 6.27 -3.99
CA ARG A 164 12.44 6.67 -3.54
C ARG A 164 13.49 5.56 -3.70
N SER A 165 13.06 4.30 -3.68
CA SER A 165 13.90 3.13 -3.96
C SER A 165 14.27 3.04 -5.44
N ASP A 166 15.37 2.37 -5.76
CA ASP A 166 15.78 2.14 -7.15
C ASP A 166 14.91 1.10 -7.85
N HIS A 167 14.36 0.14 -7.10
CA HIS A 167 13.52 -0.94 -7.62
C HIS A 167 12.21 -1.06 -6.84
N PRO A 168 11.33 -0.05 -6.92
CA PRO A 168 10.11 -0.03 -6.13
C PRO A 168 9.13 -1.12 -6.55
N SER A 169 8.53 -1.75 -5.55
CA SER A 169 7.47 -2.74 -5.73
C SER A 169 6.25 -2.36 -4.90
N VAL A 170 5.07 -2.53 -5.45
CA VAL A 170 3.79 -2.27 -4.78
C VAL A 170 2.93 -3.53 -4.81
N ILE A 171 2.40 -3.94 -3.68
CA ILE A 171 1.47 -5.07 -3.56
C ILE A 171 0.11 -4.56 -3.10
N MET A 172 -0.93 -5.10 -3.72
CA MET A 172 -2.33 -4.83 -3.35
C MET A 172 -3.18 -6.08 -3.49
N PHE A 173 -4.26 -6.19 -2.70
CA PHE A 173 -5.12 -7.38 -2.63
C PHE A 173 -6.46 -7.12 -3.29
N ASN A 174 -6.83 -7.97 -4.24
CA ASN A 174 -8.11 -7.95 -4.93
C ASN A 174 -9.02 -9.05 -4.39
N ASP A 175 -9.83 -8.67 -3.43
CA ASP A 175 -10.86 -9.54 -2.88
C ASP A 175 -12.10 -9.58 -3.80
N ASN A 176 -12.91 -10.63 -3.68
CA ASN A 176 -14.06 -10.85 -4.55
C ASN A 176 -15.30 -10.00 -4.14
N HIS A 177 -15.17 -8.66 -4.20
CA HIS A 177 -16.25 -7.72 -3.87
C HIS A 177 -16.42 -6.66 -4.96
N ALA A 178 -17.66 -6.22 -5.23
CA ALA A 178 -17.98 -5.28 -6.32
C ALA A 178 -17.20 -3.95 -6.22
N ILE A 179 -17.08 -3.39 -5.01
CA ILE A 179 -16.33 -2.14 -4.76
C ILE A 179 -14.86 -2.33 -5.07
N THR A 180 -14.25 -3.43 -4.62
CA THR A 180 -12.85 -3.75 -4.86
C THR A 180 -12.59 -3.86 -6.36
N LYS A 181 -13.41 -4.62 -7.07
CA LYS A 181 -13.33 -4.78 -8.53
C LYS A 181 -13.47 -3.44 -9.28
N LYS A 182 -14.35 -2.54 -8.80
CA LYS A 182 -14.53 -1.20 -9.38
C LYS A 182 -13.26 -0.35 -9.17
N HIS A 183 -12.71 -0.33 -7.96
CA HIS A 183 -11.49 0.41 -7.66
C HIS A 183 -10.31 -0.10 -8.48
N PHE A 184 -10.14 -1.43 -8.62
CA PHE A 184 -9.04 -1.99 -9.40
C PHE A 184 -9.09 -1.69 -10.88
N ARG A 185 -10.27 -1.58 -11.48
CA ARG A 185 -10.36 -1.10 -12.87
C ARG A 185 -9.70 0.27 -13.05
N GLN A 186 -9.90 1.16 -12.09
CA GLN A 186 -9.29 2.49 -12.10
C GLN A 186 -7.80 2.45 -11.74
N ILE A 187 -7.43 1.66 -10.73
CA ILE A 187 -6.03 1.51 -10.29
C ILE A 187 -5.16 0.93 -11.41
N LYS A 188 -5.63 -0.08 -12.15
CA LYS A 188 -4.92 -0.64 -13.32
C LYS A 188 -4.61 0.44 -14.38
N LYS A 189 -5.54 1.37 -14.60
CA LYS A 189 -5.33 2.51 -15.48
C LYS A 189 -4.24 3.44 -14.93
N TRP A 190 -4.31 3.79 -13.65
CA TRP A 190 -3.30 4.64 -13.01
C TRP A 190 -1.90 4.02 -13.00
N VAL A 191 -1.81 2.72 -12.73
CA VAL A 191 -0.53 1.98 -12.78
C VAL A 191 0.10 2.11 -14.15
N LYS A 192 -0.68 1.92 -15.23
CA LYS A 192 -0.20 2.07 -16.60
C LYS A 192 0.22 3.52 -16.93
N GLU A 193 -0.55 4.50 -16.48
CA GLU A 193 -0.29 5.94 -16.71
C GLU A 193 0.96 6.43 -15.97
N THR A 194 1.41 5.72 -14.93
CA THR A 194 2.58 6.07 -14.12
C THR A 194 3.77 5.15 -14.33
N ASN A 195 3.90 4.55 -15.48
CA ASN A 195 5.01 3.66 -15.85
C ASN A 195 5.17 2.41 -14.95
N GLY A 196 4.04 1.94 -14.38
CA GLY A 196 4.01 0.70 -13.60
C GLY A 196 3.80 -0.54 -14.47
N THR A 197 4.51 -1.62 -14.15
CA THR A 197 4.27 -2.94 -14.74
C THR A 197 3.31 -3.73 -13.85
N LEU A 198 2.12 -4.06 -14.38
CA LEU A 198 1.10 -4.80 -13.65
C LEU A 198 1.35 -6.32 -13.73
N HIS A 199 1.36 -6.97 -12.56
CA HIS A 199 1.41 -8.44 -12.41
C HIS A 199 0.17 -8.90 -11.64
N GLU A 200 -0.63 -9.79 -12.23
CA GLU A 200 -1.77 -10.41 -11.55
C GLU A 200 -1.37 -11.78 -11.03
N ILE A 201 -1.43 -11.96 -9.72
CA ILE A 201 -1.01 -13.19 -9.02
C ILE A 201 -2.24 -13.87 -8.43
N LYS A 202 -2.42 -15.14 -8.70
CA LYS A 202 -3.47 -15.96 -8.10
C LYS A 202 -3.00 -16.55 -6.76
N LEU A 203 -3.96 -16.80 -5.86
CA LEU A 203 -3.69 -17.29 -4.50
C LEU A 203 -2.90 -18.58 -4.45
N GLU A 204 -3.14 -19.51 -5.38
CA GLU A 204 -2.43 -20.79 -5.51
C GLU A 204 -0.90 -20.64 -5.66
N ASN A 205 -0.44 -19.51 -6.17
CA ASN A 205 0.97 -19.20 -6.42
C ASN A 205 1.62 -18.38 -5.29
N ILE A 206 0.86 -17.98 -4.26
CA ILE A 206 1.37 -17.05 -3.24
C ILE A 206 2.41 -17.71 -2.33
N LYS A 207 2.30 -18.99 -2.04
CA LYS A 207 3.27 -19.71 -1.20
C LYS A 207 4.70 -19.70 -1.80
N GLU A 208 4.79 -19.58 -3.12
CA GLU A 208 6.05 -19.50 -3.86
C GLU A 208 6.39 -18.06 -4.27
N PHE A 209 5.53 -17.09 -3.91
CA PHE A 209 5.70 -15.71 -4.30
C PHE A 209 6.91 -15.10 -3.62
N ASN A 210 7.97 -14.91 -4.40
CA ASN A 210 9.18 -14.21 -4.00
C ASN A 210 9.54 -13.18 -5.07
N LEU A 211 9.66 -11.91 -4.68
CA LEU A 211 9.93 -10.80 -5.59
C LEU A 211 11.26 -10.94 -6.33
N GLU A 212 12.27 -11.52 -5.69
CA GLU A 212 13.59 -11.78 -6.30
C GLU A 212 13.49 -12.76 -7.46
N SER A 213 12.73 -13.86 -7.30
CA SER A 213 12.56 -14.86 -8.35
C SER A 213 11.88 -14.27 -9.59
N LEU A 214 10.85 -13.44 -9.37
CA LEU A 214 10.12 -12.78 -10.46
C LEU A 214 10.97 -11.74 -11.21
N LYS A 215 11.87 -11.04 -10.52
CA LYS A 215 12.81 -10.10 -11.14
C LYS A 215 13.86 -10.84 -11.98
N LYS A 216 14.38 -11.99 -11.51
CA LYS A 216 15.36 -12.80 -12.24
C LYS A 216 14.80 -13.41 -13.54
N GLU A 217 13.52 -13.74 -13.58
CA GLU A 217 12.87 -14.24 -14.81
C GLU A 217 12.78 -13.18 -15.91
N LYS A 218 12.67 -11.88 -15.53
CA LYS A 218 12.65 -10.76 -16.48
C LYS A 218 14.00 -10.49 -17.13
N THR A 219 15.08 -10.74 -16.42
CA THR A 219 16.46 -10.48 -16.93
C THR A 219 16.92 -11.54 -17.93
N LYS A 220 16.19 -12.66 -18.06
CA LYS A 220 16.49 -13.76 -18.98
C LYS A 220 15.68 -13.72 -20.30
N LYS A 221 14.78 -12.77 -20.43
CA LYS A 221 14.00 -12.49 -21.66
C LYS A 221 14.46 -11.21 -22.33
#